data_9f9f390d15fb586b2f10002f564647a0
#
_entry.id   9f9f390d15fb586b2f10002f564647a0
#
_cell.length_a   1.000
_cell.length_b   1.000
_cell.length_c   1.000
_cell.angle_alpha   90.00
_cell.angle_beta   90.00
_cell.angle_gamma   90.00
#
_symmetry.space_group_name_H-M   'P 1'
#
loop_
_entity.id
_entity.type
_entity.pdbx_description
1 polymer ?
#
loop_
_entity_poly.entity_id
_entity_poly.type
_entity_poly.pdbx_seq_one_letter_code
_entity_poly.pdbx_strand_id
1 'polypeptide(L)'
;MLGIGNITANYADCNGLIVGYIADASSSASGILAYNSSAKMTIDGTELTGDAVVAIGSGSLTYPEGKNEADVVKAFTLEQLKSGEVAYLLNGSKSEGELAWYQKLCTDAYPVLTAAEGNTVYHGSFRYCDNTTASYSNSSSENELVHVASATLTSPEHDADEHIYNMGCRNEKCAAHKYVADKAGNIVVIKDANNKFVATEDLTLADGEDFKDYEAFTSKTISYSRNIPEGAAWGTLCLPFAIDLSQEAECDFYRLTGIDAAKECITIESYEEGVIPAGTPVLFKMKKGETVLSLSAVGADIATAPLSENRSDVNLVGSFVQISGENLAASDYVIGEDKFCRVSDLHAAAILPMRAYLHPSDASLTSAAKLSIGKKDGSTAIDHLNAISRDADAEYYDASGRRTHGLQKGLNIVKHDGKTYKIMVK
;
A
#
# COMPACT_ATOMS: atom_id res chain seq x y z
N MET A 1 37.98 15.73 -7.22
CA MET A 1 37.18 16.42 -6.19
C MET A 1 35.93 16.99 -6.86
N LEU A 2 34.80 17.02 -6.21
CA LEU A 2 33.54 17.48 -6.77
C LEU A 2 32.89 18.53 -5.82
N GLY A 3 32.53 19.69 -6.36
CA GLY A 3 31.77 20.73 -5.68
C GLY A 3 30.37 20.90 -6.27
N ILE A 4 29.34 20.77 -5.45
CA ILE A 4 27.91 20.73 -5.87
C ILE A 4 27.01 21.67 -5.07
N GLY A 5 27.55 22.55 -4.29
CA GLY A 5 26.76 23.48 -3.45
C GLY A 5 27.00 24.94 -3.78
N ASN A 6 26.23 25.80 -3.12
CA ASN A 6 26.51 27.23 -3.10
C ASN A 6 27.28 27.57 -1.84
N ILE A 7 28.27 28.47 -1.95
CA ILE A 7 29.07 28.95 -0.84
C ILE A 7 28.79 30.44 -0.67
N THR A 8 28.47 30.86 0.55
CA THR A 8 28.36 32.25 0.96
C THR A 8 29.32 32.47 2.11
N ALA A 9 30.23 33.41 1.99
CA ALA A 9 31.23 33.72 3.02
C ALA A 9 31.40 35.23 3.17
N ASN A 10 31.86 35.62 4.38
CA ASN A 10 32.11 37.03 4.72
C ASN A 10 33.63 37.35 4.82
N TYR A 11 34.47 36.39 4.43
CA TYR A 11 35.92 36.54 4.43
C TYR A 11 36.53 36.05 3.13
N ALA A 12 37.41 36.80 2.52
CA ALA A 12 37.95 36.52 1.19
C ALA A 12 39.18 35.60 1.16
N ASP A 13 39.91 35.47 2.29
CA ASP A 13 41.28 34.93 2.25
C ASP A 13 41.39 33.40 2.11
N CYS A 14 40.33 32.64 2.37
CA CYS A 14 40.40 31.17 2.43
C CYS A 14 39.18 30.50 1.75
N ASN A 15 38.57 31.11 0.78
CA ASN A 15 37.34 30.60 0.18
C ASN A 15 37.55 30.10 -1.26
N GLY A 16 37.07 28.94 -1.54
CA GLY A 16 37.03 28.37 -2.89
C GLY A 16 35.89 27.37 -2.99
N LEU A 17 35.30 27.23 -4.18
CA LEU A 17 34.18 26.36 -4.38
C LEU A 17 34.53 24.86 -4.21
N ILE A 18 35.78 24.50 -4.53
CA ILE A 18 36.27 23.10 -4.41
C ILE A 18 37.37 23.01 -3.36
N VAL A 19 38.34 23.89 -3.45
CA VAL A 19 39.50 23.96 -2.52
C VAL A 19 39.56 25.35 -1.98
N GLY A 20 39.32 25.53 -0.67
CA GLY A 20 39.35 26.83 -0.03
C GLY A 20 40.76 27.43 0.15
N TYR A 21 41.75 26.57 0.46
CA TYR A 21 43.10 27.02 0.72
C TYR A 21 44.12 25.88 0.63
N ILE A 22 45.26 26.10 -0.03
CA ILE A 22 46.40 25.19 -0.04
C ILE A 22 47.50 25.84 0.82
N ALA A 23 47.72 25.29 2.02
CA ALA A 23 48.37 25.97 3.13
C ALA A 23 49.87 26.22 2.91
N ASP A 24 50.58 25.33 2.27
CA ASP A 24 52.03 25.40 2.11
C ASP A 24 52.52 24.74 0.82
N ALA A 25 53.81 24.92 0.53
CA ALA A 25 54.42 24.40 -0.69
C ALA A 25 54.46 22.87 -0.80
N SER A 26 54.23 22.14 0.30
CA SER A 26 54.11 20.66 0.28
C SER A 26 52.69 20.18 0.02
N SER A 27 51.72 21.06 0.13
CA SER A 27 50.30 20.77 -0.12
C SER A 27 49.95 21.03 -1.58
N SER A 28 49.19 20.15 -2.19
CA SER A 28 48.74 20.30 -3.59
C SER A 28 47.35 19.69 -3.81
N ALA A 29 46.66 20.18 -4.83
CA ALA A 29 45.50 19.54 -5.43
C ALA A 29 45.81 19.15 -6.86
N SER A 30 45.40 17.98 -7.30
CA SER A 30 45.68 17.48 -8.65
C SER A 30 44.54 16.59 -9.16
N GLY A 31 44.63 16.25 -10.43
CA GLY A 31 43.59 15.48 -11.12
C GLY A 31 42.46 16.38 -11.66
N ILE A 32 41.28 15.81 -11.85
CA ILE A 32 40.12 16.59 -12.27
C ILE A 32 39.39 17.13 -11.05
N LEU A 33 39.15 18.44 -11.07
CA LEU A 33 38.36 19.19 -10.10
C LEU A 33 37.05 19.60 -10.80
N ALA A 34 35.97 18.94 -10.43
CA ALA A 34 34.68 19.15 -11.07
C ALA A 34 33.72 19.94 -10.16
N TYR A 35 32.90 20.81 -10.73
CA TYR A 35 31.84 21.51 -10.01
C TYR A 35 30.59 21.66 -10.84
N ASN A 36 29.45 21.86 -10.16
CA ASN A 36 28.20 22.15 -10.82
C ASN A 36 28.23 23.57 -11.39
N SER A 37 27.98 23.74 -12.69
CA SER A 37 27.96 25.05 -13.37
C SER A 37 26.94 26.03 -12.83
N SER A 38 25.91 25.57 -12.12
CA SER A 38 24.95 26.44 -11.43
C SER A 38 25.32 26.73 -9.98
N ALA A 39 26.41 26.15 -9.45
CA ALA A 39 26.92 26.47 -8.11
C ALA A 39 27.51 27.87 -8.09
N LYS A 40 27.30 28.59 -7.00
CA LYS A 40 27.71 29.98 -6.83
C LYS A 40 28.56 30.13 -5.59
N MET A 41 29.53 30.99 -5.65
CA MET A 41 30.29 31.48 -4.50
C MET A 41 30.09 32.98 -4.32
N THR A 42 29.73 33.39 -3.14
CA THR A 42 29.49 34.79 -2.82
C THR A 42 30.40 35.19 -1.65
N ILE A 43 31.21 36.26 -1.82
CA ILE A 43 32.01 36.84 -0.76
C ILE A 43 31.52 38.27 -0.57
N ASP A 44 31.20 38.63 0.69
CA ASP A 44 30.66 39.92 1.08
C ASP A 44 29.51 40.44 0.16
N GLY A 45 28.64 39.51 -0.24
CA GLY A 45 27.49 39.79 -1.11
C GLY A 45 27.82 39.92 -2.60
N THR A 46 29.08 39.74 -2.99
CA THR A 46 29.51 39.78 -4.40
C THR A 46 29.66 38.36 -4.94
N GLU A 47 28.97 38.05 -6.00
CA GLU A 47 29.10 36.76 -6.69
C GLU A 47 30.43 36.69 -7.46
N LEU A 48 31.20 35.64 -7.20
CA LEU A 48 32.45 35.35 -7.88
C LEU A 48 32.20 34.38 -9.04
N THR A 49 32.85 34.69 -10.16
CA THR A 49 32.76 33.87 -11.38
C THR A 49 34.16 33.51 -11.88
N GLY A 50 34.27 32.38 -12.60
CA GLY A 50 35.51 31.95 -13.25
C GLY A 50 36.57 31.47 -12.26
N ASP A 51 37.72 32.11 -12.22
CA ASP A 51 38.94 31.66 -11.51
C ASP A 51 38.80 31.53 -9.99
N ALA A 52 37.74 32.03 -9.38
CA ALA A 52 37.46 31.89 -7.95
C ALA A 52 37.04 30.49 -7.48
N VAL A 53 36.99 29.53 -8.38
CA VAL A 53 36.65 28.14 -8.02
C VAL A 53 37.70 27.50 -7.10
N VAL A 54 38.96 27.88 -7.25
CA VAL A 54 40.06 27.43 -6.41
C VAL A 54 40.81 28.64 -5.87
N ALA A 55 40.82 28.81 -4.56
CA ALA A 55 41.69 29.76 -3.90
C ALA A 55 43.01 29.06 -3.48
N ILE A 56 44.16 29.61 -3.89
CA ILE A 56 45.47 29.03 -3.66
C ILE A 56 46.27 29.97 -2.75
N GLY A 57 46.70 29.43 -1.61
CA GLY A 57 47.63 30.13 -0.70
C GLY A 57 49.07 29.98 -1.15
N SER A 58 49.94 29.48 -0.26
CA SER A 58 51.36 29.21 -0.57
C SER A 58 51.63 27.85 -1.21
N GLY A 59 50.59 26.98 -1.30
CA GLY A 59 50.65 25.70 -2.02
C GLY A 59 50.47 25.85 -3.53
N SER A 60 50.27 24.74 -4.21
CA SER A 60 50.13 24.71 -5.66
C SER A 60 48.99 23.84 -6.12
N LEU A 61 48.34 24.20 -7.25
CA LEU A 61 47.49 23.33 -8.04
C LEU A 61 48.36 22.67 -9.10
N THR A 62 48.51 21.36 -9.04
CA THR A 62 49.32 20.60 -9.99
C THR A 62 48.43 20.08 -11.12
N TYR A 63 48.93 20.23 -12.33
CA TYR A 63 48.27 19.75 -13.55
C TYR A 63 48.95 18.48 -14.09
N PRO A 64 48.19 17.52 -14.62
CA PRO A 64 48.80 16.40 -15.39
C PRO A 64 49.62 16.95 -16.56
N GLU A 65 50.63 16.17 -16.99
CA GLU A 65 51.48 16.56 -18.10
C GLU A 65 50.69 16.95 -19.35
N GLY A 66 50.99 18.11 -19.91
CA GLY A 66 50.31 18.65 -21.09
C GLY A 66 48.89 19.24 -20.84
N LYS A 67 48.51 19.41 -19.56
CA LYS A 67 47.23 20.00 -19.15
C LYS A 67 47.42 21.36 -18.51
N ASN A 68 46.44 22.21 -18.60
CA ASN A 68 46.34 23.49 -17.92
C ASN A 68 45.14 23.56 -16.98
N GLU A 69 44.93 24.68 -16.31
CA GLU A 69 43.80 24.86 -15.40
C GLU A 69 42.44 24.56 -16.03
N ALA A 70 42.18 25.06 -17.24
CA ALA A 70 40.93 24.85 -17.94
C ALA A 70 40.67 23.38 -18.29
N ASP A 71 41.74 22.58 -18.39
CA ASP A 71 41.65 21.13 -18.61
C ASP A 71 41.28 20.37 -17.33
N VAL A 72 41.61 20.93 -16.17
CA VAL A 72 41.56 20.26 -14.86
C VAL A 72 40.37 20.75 -14.03
N VAL A 73 40.13 22.05 -14.01
CA VAL A 73 39.01 22.65 -13.27
C VAL A 73 37.84 22.85 -14.23
N LYS A 74 36.81 22.01 -14.08
CA LYS A 74 35.70 21.95 -15.05
C LYS A 74 34.33 22.15 -14.40
N ALA A 75 33.58 23.07 -15.00
CA ALA A 75 32.16 23.23 -14.74
C ALA A 75 31.34 22.20 -15.50
N PHE A 76 30.39 21.57 -14.81
CA PHE A 76 29.46 20.59 -15.41
C PHE A 76 28.02 21.01 -15.14
N THR A 77 27.17 20.80 -16.13
CA THR A 77 25.72 20.95 -15.96
C THR A 77 25.16 19.86 -15.06
N LEU A 78 23.98 20.07 -14.50
CA LEU A 78 23.28 19.07 -13.72
C LEU A 78 22.99 17.80 -14.54
N GLU A 79 22.72 17.93 -15.82
CA GLU A 79 22.55 16.82 -16.76
C GLU A 79 23.82 15.96 -16.88
N GLN A 80 24.96 16.60 -17.04
CA GLN A 80 26.26 15.90 -17.08
C GLN A 80 26.59 15.22 -15.76
N LEU A 81 26.27 15.85 -14.63
CA LEU A 81 26.45 15.26 -13.30
C LEU A 81 25.61 13.98 -13.14
N LYS A 82 24.39 13.95 -13.66
CA LYS A 82 23.49 12.80 -13.62
C LYS A 82 23.84 11.69 -14.62
N SER A 83 24.52 12.05 -15.72
CA SER A 83 24.76 11.15 -16.84
C SER A 83 25.80 10.05 -16.57
N GLY A 84 26.63 10.19 -15.54
CA GLY A 84 27.81 9.35 -15.29
C GLY A 84 29.10 9.90 -15.88
N GLU A 85 29.04 10.91 -16.74
CA GLU A 85 30.22 11.56 -17.36
C GLU A 85 31.22 12.00 -16.30
N VAL A 86 30.74 12.70 -15.27
CA VAL A 86 31.61 13.27 -14.23
C VAL A 86 32.23 12.18 -13.38
N ALA A 87 31.50 11.13 -13.02
CA ALA A 87 32.07 10.00 -12.28
C ALA A 87 33.21 9.33 -13.07
N TYR A 88 33.01 9.11 -14.36
CA TYR A 88 34.00 8.54 -15.24
C TYR A 88 35.26 9.43 -15.35
N LEU A 89 35.07 10.73 -15.58
CA LEU A 89 36.18 11.69 -15.68
C LEU A 89 36.96 11.83 -14.38
N LEU A 90 36.29 11.84 -13.22
CA LEU A 90 36.92 11.92 -11.91
C LEU A 90 37.77 10.66 -11.59
N ASN A 91 37.47 9.53 -12.22
CA ASN A 91 38.30 8.32 -12.18
C ASN A 91 39.45 8.33 -13.19
N GLY A 92 39.72 9.46 -13.83
CA GLY A 92 40.78 9.56 -14.87
C GLY A 92 40.39 8.87 -16.16
N SER A 93 39.10 8.92 -16.54
CA SER A 93 38.53 8.31 -17.75
C SER A 93 38.74 6.80 -17.81
N LYS A 94 38.53 6.11 -16.69
CA LYS A 94 38.59 4.66 -16.58
C LYS A 94 37.42 4.08 -15.77
N SER A 95 37.10 2.84 -16.05
CA SER A 95 36.03 2.06 -15.39
C SER A 95 36.58 0.79 -14.69
N GLU A 96 37.87 0.57 -14.71
CA GLU A 96 38.54 -0.62 -14.15
C GLU A 96 39.72 -0.23 -13.27
N GLY A 97 40.14 -1.13 -12.40
CA GLY A 97 41.21 -0.94 -11.45
C GLY A 97 40.72 -0.23 -10.19
N GLU A 98 41.60 0.53 -9.53
CA GLU A 98 41.23 1.31 -8.37
C GLU A 98 40.40 2.54 -8.77
N LEU A 99 39.12 2.53 -8.40
CA LEU A 99 38.20 3.63 -8.61
C LEU A 99 37.86 4.28 -7.29
N ALA A 100 37.77 5.61 -7.32
CA ALA A 100 37.35 6.40 -6.16
C ALA A 100 35.89 6.90 -6.28
N TRP A 101 35.38 7.00 -7.49
CA TRP A 101 34.07 7.56 -7.77
C TRP A 101 33.17 6.55 -8.43
N TYR A 102 31.94 6.52 -7.95
CA TYR A 102 30.90 5.60 -8.39
C TYR A 102 29.61 6.39 -8.62
N GLN A 103 28.66 5.85 -9.37
CA GLN A 103 27.35 6.45 -9.55
C GLN A 103 26.37 5.40 -10.04
N LYS A 104 25.25 5.24 -9.38
CA LYS A 104 24.14 4.45 -9.92
C LYS A 104 23.34 5.35 -10.86
N LEU A 105 23.53 5.17 -12.15
CA LEU A 105 22.85 6.00 -13.17
C LEU A 105 21.32 5.87 -13.02
N CYS A 106 20.62 6.95 -13.29
CA CYS A 106 19.18 7.13 -13.10
C CYS A 106 18.69 7.11 -11.63
N THR A 107 19.58 6.93 -10.66
CA THR A 107 19.28 6.97 -9.22
C THR A 107 20.06 8.09 -8.52
N ASP A 108 21.37 8.10 -8.67
CA ASP A 108 22.23 9.10 -8.04
C ASP A 108 22.26 10.37 -8.88
N ALA A 109 21.97 11.51 -8.24
CA ALA A 109 22.05 12.82 -8.89
C ALA A 109 23.51 13.28 -9.14
N TYR A 110 24.48 12.67 -8.44
CA TYR A 110 25.88 13.04 -8.44
C TYR A 110 26.78 11.82 -8.25
N PRO A 111 28.09 11.90 -8.66
CA PRO A 111 29.09 10.91 -8.28
C PRO A 111 29.23 10.77 -6.76
N VAL A 112 29.40 9.53 -6.30
CA VAL A 112 29.56 9.17 -4.88
C VAL A 112 30.88 8.43 -4.65
N LEU A 113 31.39 8.46 -3.42
CA LEU A 113 32.62 7.74 -3.03
C LEU A 113 32.38 6.28 -2.59
N THR A 114 31.13 5.92 -2.43
CA THR A 114 30.76 4.59 -1.94
C THR A 114 30.74 3.59 -3.09
N ALA A 115 31.63 2.61 -3.05
CA ALA A 115 31.58 1.45 -3.94
C ALA A 115 30.36 0.58 -3.58
N ALA A 116 29.51 0.31 -4.56
CA ALA A 116 28.44 -0.66 -4.45
C ALA A 116 28.34 -1.43 -5.75
N GLU A 117 27.84 -2.66 -5.69
CA GLU A 117 27.64 -3.48 -6.88
C GLU A 117 26.74 -2.75 -7.89
N GLY A 118 27.17 -2.70 -9.15
CA GLY A 118 26.46 -2.02 -10.22
C GLY A 118 26.60 -0.49 -10.25
N ASN A 119 27.50 0.11 -9.47
CA ASN A 119 27.73 1.57 -9.46
C ASN A 119 28.96 2.00 -10.26
N THR A 120 29.70 1.09 -10.87
CA THR A 120 30.79 1.42 -11.79
C THR A 120 30.21 2.04 -13.07
N VAL A 121 30.80 3.16 -13.51
CA VAL A 121 30.39 3.84 -14.73
C VAL A 121 31.33 3.46 -15.88
N TYR A 122 30.79 2.96 -16.95
CA TYR A 122 31.47 2.62 -18.18
C TYR A 122 31.16 3.65 -19.25
N HIS A 123 32.14 3.92 -20.11
CA HIS A 123 31.99 4.81 -21.26
C HIS A 123 31.96 3.99 -22.55
N GLY A 124 30.99 4.28 -23.42
CA GLY A 124 30.82 3.62 -24.70
C GLY A 124 29.55 4.05 -25.39
N SER A 125 29.20 3.38 -26.47
CA SER A 125 27.95 3.59 -27.19
C SER A 125 26.92 2.54 -26.75
N PHE A 126 26.24 2.82 -25.68
CA PHE A 126 25.23 1.91 -25.11
C PHE A 126 23.88 2.13 -25.78
N ARG A 127 23.17 1.03 -26.05
CA ARG A 127 21.82 1.06 -26.60
C ARG A 127 20.80 0.78 -25.50
N TYR A 128 19.81 1.65 -25.43
CA TYR A 128 18.66 1.43 -24.55
C TYR A 128 17.54 0.67 -25.27
N CYS A 129 16.69 0.03 -24.54
CA CYS A 129 15.54 -0.70 -25.08
C CYS A 129 14.56 0.15 -25.89
N ASP A 130 14.61 1.48 -25.75
CA ASP A 130 13.84 2.45 -26.55
C ASP A 130 14.55 2.92 -27.83
N ASN A 131 15.64 2.22 -28.23
CA ASN A 131 16.51 2.54 -29.36
C ASN A 131 17.27 3.87 -29.24
N THR A 132 17.30 4.49 -28.08
CA THR A 132 18.20 5.62 -27.83
C THR A 132 19.61 5.14 -27.53
N THR A 133 20.59 6.01 -27.67
CA THR A 133 21.96 5.75 -27.32
C THR A 133 22.42 6.65 -26.18
N ALA A 134 23.33 6.17 -25.36
CA ALA A 134 23.99 6.94 -24.32
C ALA A 134 25.49 6.69 -24.33
N SER A 135 26.25 7.65 -23.81
CA SER A 135 27.69 7.56 -23.72
C SER A 135 28.17 6.86 -22.44
N TYR A 136 27.28 6.68 -21.45
CA TYR A 136 27.62 6.11 -20.15
C TYR A 136 26.58 5.09 -19.71
N SER A 137 27.04 4.02 -19.04
CA SER A 137 26.18 2.93 -18.50
C SER A 137 26.80 2.34 -17.24
N ASN A 138 25.99 1.66 -16.43
CA ASN A 138 26.48 0.79 -15.35
C ASN A 138 26.77 -0.65 -15.83
N SER A 139 26.59 -0.95 -17.10
CA SER A 139 26.95 -2.23 -17.74
C SER A 139 28.24 -2.08 -18.56
N SER A 140 29.13 -3.06 -18.48
CA SER A 140 30.32 -3.12 -19.29
C SER A 140 30.06 -3.59 -20.74
N SER A 141 28.84 -4.05 -21.04
CA SER A 141 28.49 -4.61 -22.35
C SER A 141 27.81 -3.56 -23.23
N GLU A 142 28.50 -3.15 -24.30
CA GLU A 142 27.94 -2.23 -25.32
C GLU A 142 26.79 -2.84 -26.13
N ASN A 143 26.68 -4.18 -26.14
CA ASN A 143 25.64 -4.90 -26.88
C ASN A 143 24.43 -5.25 -26.02
N GLU A 144 24.51 -5.03 -24.72
CA GLU A 144 23.41 -5.29 -23.81
C GLU A 144 22.42 -4.12 -23.84
N LEU A 145 21.12 -4.45 -23.96
CA LEU A 145 20.08 -3.43 -23.86
C LEU A 145 20.00 -2.90 -22.45
N VAL A 146 20.37 -1.65 -22.27
CA VAL A 146 20.31 -0.98 -20.97
C VAL A 146 18.89 -0.53 -20.69
N HIS A 147 18.32 -1.03 -19.59
CA HIS A 147 17.04 -0.59 -19.11
C HIS A 147 17.20 0.67 -18.28
N VAL A 148 16.44 1.71 -18.62
CA VAL A 148 16.47 2.98 -17.88
C VAL A 148 15.30 3.03 -16.93
N ALA A 149 15.60 3.11 -15.65
CA ALA A 149 14.58 3.32 -14.62
C ALA A 149 13.81 4.63 -14.91
N SER A 150 12.50 4.59 -14.78
CA SER A 150 11.69 5.80 -14.88
C SER A 150 12.05 6.76 -13.76
N ALA A 151 12.23 8.05 -14.07
CA ALA A 151 12.52 9.09 -13.09
C ALA A 151 11.39 9.27 -12.05
N THR A 152 10.21 8.75 -12.34
CA THR A 152 9.03 8.82 -11.48
C THR A 152 9.11 7.92 -10.26
N LEU A 153 10.06 6.98 -10.21
CA LEU A 153 10.14 5.94 -9.17
C LEU A 153 10.94 6.29 -7.92
N THR A 154 11.52 7.46 -7.88
CA THR A 154 12.45 7.79 -6.79
C THR A 154 11.78 8.42 -5.57
N SER A 155 10.47 8.58 -5.54
CA SER A 155 9.79 9.14 -4.38
C SER A 155 8.52 8.35 -4.07
N PRO A 156 8.47 7.66 -2.91
CA PRO A 156 7.22 7.15 -2.37
C PRO A 156 6.25 8.27 -1.94
N GLU A 157 6.68 9.52 -1.99
CA GLU A 157 5.86 10.71 -1.74
C GLU A 157 5.17 11.24 -3.00
N HIS A 158 5.20 10.46 -4.08
CA HIS A 158 4.53 10.86 -5.29
C HIS A 158 3.03 10.78 -5.11
N ASP A 159 2.50 11.96 -4.98
CA ASP A 159 1.17 12.40 -5.29
C ASP A 159 0.00 11.95 -4.45
N ALA A 160 -0.66 12.99 -3.99
CA ALA A 160 -2.10 13.03 -3.76
C ALA A 160 -2.96 12.50 -4.95
N ASP A 161 -2.38 12.28 -6.13
CA ASP A 161 -3.09 11.89 -7.36
C ASP A 161 -2.82 10.42 -7.71
N GLU A 162 -3.27 9.52 -6.92
CA GLU A 162 -3.58 8.10 -7.18
C GLU A 162 -3.19 7.57 -8.57
N HIS A 163 -1.89 7.32 -8.80
CA HIS A 163 -1.41 6.78 -10.06
C HIS A 163 -0.57 5.53 -9.85
N ILE A 164 -0.67 4.61 -10.80
CA ILE A 164 0.22 3.45 -10.89
C ILE A 164 1.63 3.94 -11.24
N TYR A 165 2.61 3.56 -10.43
CA TYR A 165 4.00 3.96 -10.65
C TYR A 165 4.69 3.13 -11.70
N ASN A 166 5.45 3.82 -12.57
CA ASN A 166 6.38 3.15 -13.47
C ASN A 166 7.60 2.60 -12.72
N MET A 167 7.99 1.37 -13.03
CA MET A 167 9.22 0.74 -12.56
C MET A 167 10.01 0.11 -13.71
N GLY A 168 11.31 -0.04 -13.50
CA GLY A 168 12.19 -0.70 -14.46
C GLY A 168 12.52 0.19 -15.65
N CYS A 169 12.22 -0.23 -16.85
CA CYS A 169 12.56 0.51 -18.07
C CYS A 169 11.57 1.66 -18.31
N ARG A 170 12.06 2.83 -18.73
CA ARG A 170 11.22 3.95 -19.17
C ARG A 170 10.40 3.69 -20.44
N ASN A 171 10.78 2.67 -21.23
CA ASN A 171 10.08 2.30 -22.45
C ASN A 171 8.97 1.30 -22.12
N GLU A 172 7.71 1.69 -22.26
CA GLU A 172 6.54 0.84 -22.02
C GLU A 172 6.50 -0.44 -22.88
N LYS A 173 7.20 -0.46 -24.03
CA LYS A 173 7.28 -1.63 -24.90
C LYS A 173 8.37 -2.62 -24.49
N CYS A 174 9.22 -2.26 -23.54
CA CYS A 174 10.27 -3.13 -23.05
C CYS A 174 9.69 -4.16 -22.07
N ALA A 175 10.13 -5.43 -22.20
CA ALA A 175 9.71 -6.50 -21.27
C ALA A 175 10.12 -6.25 -19.81
N ALA A 176 11.12 -5.39 -19.57
CA ALA A 176 11.51 -4.97 -18.21
C ALA A 176 10.69 -3.79 -17.68
N HIS A 177 9.81 -3.20 -18.49
CA HIS A 177 8.91 -2.14 -18.02
C HIS A 177 7.85 -2.73 -17.08
N LYS A 178 7.66 -2.12 -15.94
CA LYS A 178 6.73 -2.57 -14.90
C LYS A 178 6.02 -1.38 -14.29
N TYR A 179 4.84 -1.62 -13.78
CA TYR A 179 4.08 -0.67 -12.98
C TYR A 179 3.84 -1.26 -11.58
N VAL A 180 3.67 -0.40 -10.60
CA VAL A 180 3.31 -0.78 -9.23
C VAL A 180 1.94 -0.25 -8.89
N ALA A 181 1.04 -1.11 -8.51
CA ALA A 181 -0.36 -0.77 -8.27
C ALA A 181 -0.64 -0.32 -6.84
N ASP A 182 0.14 -0.76 -5.85
CA ASP A 182 -0.09 -0.50 -4.44
C ASP A 182 0.93 0.48 -3.83
N LYS A 183 0.52 1.17 -2.76
CA LYS A 183 1.38 2.13 -2.05
C LYS A 183 2.55 1.48 -1.32
N ALA A 184 2.49 0.19 -1.06
CA ALA A 184 3.59 -0.58 -0.46
C ALA A 184 4.66 -0.99 -1.49
N GLY A 185 4.36 -0.91 -2.79
CA GLY A 185 5.31 -1.24 -3.86
C GLY A 185 5.42 -2.74 -4.15
N ASN A 186 4.48 -3.55 -3.68
CA ASN A 186 4.53 -5.01 -3.77
C ASN A 186 3.76 -5.57 -4.97
N ILE A 187 2.70 -4.88 -5.43
CA ILE A 187 1.84 -5.38 -6.50
C ILE A 187 2.33 -4.86 -7.84
N VAL A 188 3.05 -5.72 -8.55
CA VAL A 188 3.54 -5.44 -9.90
C VAL A 188 2.46 -5.76 -10.92
N VAL A 189 2.18 -4.80 -11.79
CA VAL A 189 1.20 -4.93 -12.87
C VAL A 189 1.85 -4.60 -14.22
N ILE A 190 1.27 -5.15 -15.28
CA ILE A 190 1.61 -4.86 -16.68
C ILE A 190 0.36 -4.45 -17.43
N LYS A 191 0.50 -3.73 -18.55
CA LYS A 191 -0.60 -3.47 -19.47
C LYS A 191 -0.85 -4.68 -20.37
N ASP A 192 -2.09 -5.14 -20.43
CA ASP A 192 -2.52 -6.18 -21.38
C ASP A 192 -2.73 -5.61 -22.80
N ALA A 193 -3.16 -6.47 -23.73
CA ALA A 193 -3.43 -6.07 -25.11
C ALA A 193 -4.54 -5.00 -25.26
N ASN A 194 -5.39 -4.82 -24.25
CA ASN A 194 -6.46 -3.84 -24.17
C ASN A 194 -6.06 -2.60 -23.37
N ASN A 195 -4.78 -2.46 -23.04
CA ASN A 195 -4.23 -1.38 -22.22
C ASN A 195 -4.76 -1.36 -20.77
N LYS A 196 -5.24 -2.51 -20.26
CA LYS A 196 -5.71 -2.69 -18.89
C LYS A 196 -4.57 -3.19 -18.02
N PHE A 197 -4.46 -2.67 -16.80
CA PHE A 197 -3.47 -3.16 -15.84
C PHE A 197 -3.86 -4.53 -15.30
N VAL A 198 -2.90 -5.46 -15.32
CA VAL A 198 -3.07 -6.84 -14.85
C VAL A 198 -1.90 -7.22 -13.95
N ALA A 199 -2.17 -7.79 -12.78
CA ALA A 199 -1.13 -8.25 -11.86
C ALA A 199 -0.32 -9.40 -12.48
N THR A 200 1.01 -9.36 -12.29
CA THR A 200 1.92 -10.39 -12.82
C THR A 200 1.94 -11.65 -11.95
N GLU A 201 1.67 -11.51 -10.67
CA GLU A 201 1.72 -12.57 -9.67
C GLU A 201 0.35 -12.82 -9.03
N ASP A 202 0.23 -13.96 -8.37
CA ASP A 202 -0.92 -14.28 -7.54
C ASP A 202 -0.89 -13.42 -6.27
N LEU A 203 -2.05 -12.89 -5.87
CA LEU A 203 -2.16 -11.99 -4.74
C LEU A 203 -2.75 -12.71 -3.52
N THR A 204 -2.20 -12.42 -2.35
CA THR A 204 -2.76 -12.86 -1.07
C THR A 204 -2.95 -11.62 -0.19
N LEU A 205 -4.20 -11.34 0.16
CA LEU A 205 -4.52 -10.29 1.13
C LEU A 205 -4.37 -10.85 2.53
N ALA A 206 -3.46 -10.25 3.29
CA ALA A 206 -3.25 -10.63 4.69
C ALA A 206 -4.35 -10.03 5.57
N ASP A 207 -4.93 -10.84 6.46
CA ASP A 207 -5.90 -10.35 7.44
C ASP A 207 -5.24 -9.37 8.42
N GLY A 208 -5.82 -8.18 8.56
CA GLY A 208 -5.30 -7.14 9.44
C GLY A 208 -4.29 -6.19 8.82
N GLU A 209 -3.89 -6.40 7.56
CA GLU A 209 -3.01 -5.50 6.82
C GLU A 209 -3.81 -4.55 5.94
N ASP A 210 -3.41 -3.28 5.92
CA ASP A 210 -4.01 -2.25 5.07
C ASP A 210 -3.83 -2.58 3.58
N PHE A 211 -4.90 -2.44 2.81
CA PHE A 211 -4.85 -2.51 1.36
C PHE A 211 -5.08 -1.12 0.77
N LYS A 212 -4.06 -0.60 0.08
CA LYS A 212 -4.09 0.71 -0.57
C LYS A 212 -3.47 0.57 -1.95
N ASP A 213 -4.26 0.66 -2.96
CA ASP A 213 -3.83 0.72 -4.35
C ASP A 213 -3.94 2.16 -4.91
N TYR A 214 -3.33 2.38 -6.08
CA TYR A 214 -3.35 3.68 -6.75
C TYR A 214 -4.46 3.75 -7.78
N GLU A 215 -4.64 2.68 -8.54
CA GLU A 215 -5.65 2.57 -9.60
C GLU A 215 -6.19 1.14 -9.67
N ALA A 216 -7.37 1.00 -10.26
CA ALA A 216 -7.97 -0.29 -10.52
C ALA A 216 -7.09 -1.13 -11.45
N PHE A 217 -6.94 -2.39 -11.12
CA PHE A 217 -6.25 -3.37 -11.93
C PHE A 217 -6.99 -4.71 -11.86
N THR A 218 -6.61 -5.66 -12.72
CA THR A 218 -7.14 -7.03 -12.68
C THR A 218 -6.11 -7.93 -12.01
N SER A 219 -6.53 -8.73 -11.04
CA SER A 219 -5.67 -9.77 -10.45
C SER A 219 -5.52 -10.95 -11.40
N LYS A 220 -4.39 -11.65 -11.33
CA LYS A 220 -4.24 -13.00 -11.92
C LYS A 220 -5.08 -13.99 -11.10
N THR A 221 -4.73 -14.15 -9.85
CA THR A 221 -5.58 -14.71 -8.80
C THR A 221 -5.52 -13.81 -7.58
N ILE A 222 -6.53 -13.85 -6.74
CA ILE A 222 -6.51 -13.17 -5.45
C ILE A 222 -7.16 -14.05 -4.40
N SER A 223 -6.57 -14.09 -3.22
CA SER A 223 -7.08 -14.84 -2.08
C SER A 223 -7.08 -14.00 -0.80
N TYR A 224 -7.99 -14.32 0.08
CA TYR A 224 -8.10 -13.77 1.41
C TYR A 224 -8.46 -14.88 2.39
N SER A 225 -7.83 -14.93 3.53
CA SER A 225 -8.14 -15.88 4.60
C SER A 225 -8.15 -15.18 5.96
N ARG A 226 -9.09 -15.58 6.81
CA ARG A 226 -9.27 -15.03 8.16
C ARG A 226 -9.67 -16.10 9.15
N ASN A 227 -8.96 -16.15 10.27
CA ASN A 227 -9.34 -16.97 11.41
C ASN A 227 -10.47 -16.28 12.19
N ILE A 228 -11.54 -17.03 12.47
CA ILE A 228 -12.66 -16.57 13.28
C ILE A 228 -12.49 -17.15 14.69
N PRO A 229 -12.51 -16.31 15.74
CA PRO A 229 -12.38 -16.79 17.11
C PRO A 229 -13.42 -17.87 17.44
N GLU A 230 -13.01 -18.87 18.23
CA GLU A 230 -13.93 -19.90 18.70
C GLU A 230 -15.12 -19.27 19.47
N GLY A 231 -16.31 -19.70 19.12
CA GLY A 231 -17.55 -19.18 19.69
C GLY A 231 -18.13 -17.94 19.00
N ALA A 232 -17.38 -17.29 18.11
CA ALA A 232 -17.91 -16.23 17.25
C ALA A 232 -18.49 -16.84 15.96
N ALA A 233 -19.70 -16.47 15.62
CA ALA A 233 -20.34 -16.94 14.39
C ALA A 233 -20.49 -15.81 13.35
N TRP A 234 -20.68 -14.58 13.79
CA TRP A 234 -20.94 -13.44 12.93
C TRP A 234 -19.70 -12.56 12.72
N GLY A 235 -19.58 -12.01 11.54
CA GLY A 235 -18.57 -11.03 11.21
C GLY A 235 -19.02 -10.07 10.11
N THR A 236 -18.20 -9.05 9.87
CA THR A 236 -18.33 -8.17 8.72
C THR A 236 -17.16 -8.36 7.78
N LEU A 237 -17.38 -8.15 6.50
CA LEU A 237 -16.40 -8.31 5.44
C LEU A 237 -16.58 -7.22 4.39
N CYS A 238 -15.46 -6.71 3.86
CA CYS A 238 -15.43 -5.82 2.72
C CYS A 238 -14.14 -6.10 1.94
N LEU A 239 -14.24 -6.80 0.81
CA LEU A 239 -13.07 -7.19 0.03
C LEU A 239 -12.93 -6.33 -1.23
N PRO A 240 -11.69 -6.05 -1.69
CA PRO A 240 -11.47 -5.29 -2.91
C PRO A 240 -11.76 -6.11 -4.19
N PHE A 241 -12.17 -7.37 -4.08
CA PHE A 241 -12.57 -8.22 -5.18
C PHE A 241 -13.99 -8.79 -4.96
N ALA A 242 -14.64 -9.17 -6.04
CA ALA A 242 -15.98 -9.71 -6.01
C ALA A 242 -16.03 -11.12 -5.43
N ILE A 243 -17.12 -11.46 -4.72
CA ILE A 243 -17.36 -12.79 -4.14
C ILE A 243 -18.40 -13.50 -4.99
N ASP A 244 -18.02 -14.61 -5.61
CA ASP A 244 -18.93 -15.46 -6.39
C ASP A 244 -19.62 -16.48 -5.46
N LEU A 245 -20.93 -16.31 -5.27
CA LEU A 245 -21.73 -17.15 -4.40
C LEU A 245 -22.03 -18.55 -4.97
N SER A 246 -21.67 -18.81 -6.23
CA SER A 246 -21.73 -20.15 -6.80
C SER A 246 -20.64 -21.08 -6.25
N GLN A 247 -19.59 -20.50 -5.63
CA GLN A 247 -18.52 -21.25 -4.99
C GLN A 247 -18.94 -21.62 -3.56
N GLU A 248 -18.56 -22.82 -3.14
CA GLU A 248 -18.82 -23.24 -1.77
C GLU A 248 -17.95 -22.44 -0.80
N ALA A 249 -18.57 -21.79 0.17
CA ALA A 249 -17.90 -21.01 1.20
C ALA A 249 -18.23 -21.58 2.59
N GLU A 250 -17.34 -21.33 3.56
CA GLU A 250 -17.47 -21.73 4.97
C GLU A 250 -18.50 -20.89 5.73
N CYS A 251 -19.16 -19.95 5.06
CA CYS A 251 -20.13 -19.03 5.66
C CYS A 251 -21.29 -18.72 4.69
N ASP A 252 -22.35 -18.16 5.25
CA ASP A 252 -23.43 -17.54 4.51
C ASP A 252 -23.29 -16.01 4.56
N PHE A 253 -23.63 -15.33 3.46
CA PHE A 253 -23.52 -13.86 3.35
C PHE A 253 -24.88 -13.20 3.46
N TYR A 254 -24.87 -11.97 4.05
CA TYR A 254 -26.07 -11.19 4.28
C TYR A 254 -25.83 -9.72 3.96
N ARG A 255 -26.87 -9.06 3.40
CA ARG A 255 -26.92 -7.60 3.26
C ARG A 255 -27.70 -6.97 4.39
N LEU A 256 -27.32 -5.75 4.77
CA LEU A 256 -28.05 -4.91 5.70
C LEU A 256 -29.35 -4.44 5.04
N THR A 257 -30.48 -4.50 5.75
CA THR A 257 -31.75 -3.96 5.27
C THR A 257 -32.25 -2.79 6.11
N GLY A 258 -31.77 -2.59 7.33
CA GLY A 258 -32.09 -1.47 8.19
C GLY A 258 -31.87 -1.77 9.67
N ILE A 259 -32.46 -0.93 10.52
CA ILE A 259 -32.47 -1.04 11.98
C ILE A 259 -33.92 -1.12 12.49
N ASP A 260 -34.20 -2.04 13.41
CA ASP A 260 -35.41 -2.06 14.22
C ASP A 260 -35.05 -1.58 15.63
N ALA A 261 -35.18 -0.25 15.83
CA ALA A 261 -34.81 0.40 17.10
C ALA A 261 -35.64 -0.10 18.26
N ALA A 262 -36.91 -0.47 18.04
CA ALA A 262 -37.80 -0.98 19.08
C ALA A 262 -37.39 -2.37 19.57
N LYS A 263 -36.70 -3.15 18.73
CA LYS A 263 -36.19 -4.48 19.09
C LYS A 263 -34.68 -4.48 19.35
N GLU A 264 -34.05 -3.32 19.29
CA GLU A 264 -32.60 -3.18 19.41
C GLU A 264 -31.84 -4.18 18.51
N CYS A 265 -32.22 -4.25 17.23
CA CYS A 265 -31.59 -5.14 16.28
C CYS A 265 -31.43 -4.49 14.90
N ILE A 266 -30.40 -4.93 14.17
CA ILE A 266 -30.31 -4.71 12.73
C ILE A 266 -31.15 -5.75 12.01
N THR A 267 -31.70 -5.39 10.85
CA THR A 267 -32.41 -6.31 9.96
C THR A 267 -31.52 -6.64 8.76
N ILE A 268 -31.51 -7.91 8.37
CA ILE A 268 -30.66 -8.44 7.30
C ILE A 268 -31.44 -9.36 6.37
N GLU A 269 -30.92 -9.54 5.18
CA GLU A 269 -31.44 -10.48 4.17
C GLU A 269 -30.30 -11.31 3.60
N SER A 270 -30.51 -12.60 3.37
CA SER A 270 -29.49 -13.49 2.80
C SER A 270 -29.19 -13.13 1.36
N TYR A 271 -27.94 -13.28 0.96
CA TYR A 271 -27.57 -13.45 -0.44
C TYR A 271 -27.74 -14.93 -0.80
N GLU A 272 -28.67 -15.24 -1.71
CA GLU A 272 -28.97 -16.63 -2.09
C GLU A 272 -28.12 -17.09 -3.29
N GLU A 273 -27.84 -16.19 -4.23
CA GLU A 273 -27.10 -16.48 -5.46
C GLU A 273 -26.49 -15.21 -6.08
N GLY A 274 -25.62 -15.40 -7.06
CA GLY A 274 -25.01 -14.32 -7.84
C GLY A 274 -23.61 -13.94 -7.37
N VAL A 275 -23.28 -12.68 -7.54
CA VAL A 275 -21.96 -12.12 -7.21
C VAL A 275 -22.13 -10.92 -6.31
N ILE A 276 -21.39 -10.88 -5.20
CA ILE A 276 -21.26 -9.67 -4.38
C ILE A 276 -20.16 -8.83 -5.02
N PRO A 277 -20.45 -7.61 -5.49
CA PRO A 277 -19.46 -6.78 -6.17
C PRO A 277 -18.27 -6.43 -5.28
N ALA A 278 -17.11 -6.20 -5.89
CA ALA A 278 -15.92 -5.73 -5.22
C ALA A 278 -16.20 -4.45 -4.40
N GLY A 279 -15.62 -4.35 -3.22
CA GLY A 279 -15.81 -3.22 -2.30
C GLY A 279 -17.14 -3.22 -1.55
N THR A 280 -18.05 -4.14 -1.82
CA THR A 280 -19.35 -4.16 -1.13
C THR A 280 -19.20 -4.70 0.29
N PRO A 281 -19.58 -3.93 1.32
CA PRO A 281 -19.57 -4.40 2.70
C PRO A 281 -20.74 -5.36 2.94
N VAL A 282 -20.46 -6.48 3.60
CA VAL A 282 -21.46 -7.50 3.92
C VAL A 282 -21.30 -8.00 5.36
N LEU A 283 -22.37 -8.59 5.87
CA LEU A 283 -22.26 -9.45 7.04
C LEU A 283 -22.07 -10.90 6.56
N PHE A 284 -21.40 -11.70 7.36
CA PHE A 284 -21.34 -13.13 7.16
C PHE A 284 -21.62 -13.90 8.45
N LYS A 285 -22.09 -15.11 8.30
CA LYS A 285 -22.28 -16.06 9.40
C LYS A 285 -21.57 -17.35 9.08
N MET A 286 -20.61 -17.75 9.92
CA MET A 286 -19.89 -19.00 9.79
C MET A 286 -20.83 -20.21 9.89
N LYS A 287 -20.62 -21.21 9.04
CA LYS A 287 -21.29 -22.50 9.14
C LYS A 287 -20.78 -23.25 10.39
N LYS A 288 -21.61 -24.14 10.89
CA LYS A 288 -21.30 -24.87 12.14
C LYS A 288 -20.01 -25.68 12.01
N GLY A 289 -19.06 -25.41 12.89
CA GLY A 289 -17.78 -26.10 12.93
C GLY A 289 -16.66 -25.45 12.11
N GLU A 290 -16.98 -24.47 11.29
CA GLU A 290 -16.00 -23.73 10.52
C GLU A 290 -15.41 -22.58 11.36
N THR A 291 -14.09 -22.45 11.33
CA THR A 291 -13.34 -21.41 12.08
C THR A 291 -12.41 -20.59 11.19
N VAL A 292 -12.35 -20.93 9.90
CA VAL A 292 -11.53 -20.20 8.92
C VAL A 292 -12.45 -19.79 7.76
N LEU A 293 -12.46 -18.50 7.47
CA LEU A 293 -13.07 -17.97 6.27
C LEU A 293 -12.00 -17.89 5.18
N SER A 294 -12.22 -18.54 4.04
CA SER A 294 -11.30 -18.52 2.89
C SER A 294 -12.06 -18.18 1.62
N LEU A 295 -11.61 -17.15 0.92
CA LEU A 295 -12.22 -16.66 -0.31
C LEU A 295 -11.15 -16.41 -1.36
N SER A 296 -11.45 -16.70 -2.61
CA SER A 296 -10.55 -16.47 -3.73
C SER A 296 -11.29 -16.13 -5.01
N ALA A 297 -10.58 -15.48 -5.93
CA ALA A 297 -11.11 -15.19 -7.25
C ALA A 297 -9.97 -15.25 -8.29
N VAL A 298 -10.32 -15.55 -9.54
CA VAL A 298 -9.40 -15.59 -10.69
C VAL A 298 -9.80 -14.49 -11.65
N GLY A 299 -8.83 -13.70 -12.11
CA GLY A 299 -9.07 -12.62 -13.07
C GLY A 299 -10.04 -11.55 -12.54
N ALA A 300 -10.04 -11.31 -11.23
CA ALA A 300 -10.96 -10.36 -10.61
C ALA A 300 -10.49 -8.92 -10.81
N ASP A 301 -11.43 -8.03 -11.11
CA ASP A 301 -11.19 -6.59 -11.06
C ASP A 301 -11.11 -6.14 -9.60
N ILE A 302 -10.07 -5.38 -9.29
CA ILE A 302 -9.77 -4.91 -7.94
C ILE A 302 -10.31 -3.49 -7.77
N ALA A 303 -11.12 -3.29 -6.74
CA ALA A 303 -11.67 -1.99 -6.39
C ALA A 303 -10.65 -1.17 -5.57
N THR A 304 -10.50 0.11 -5.91
CA THR A 304 -9.59 1.06 -5.25
C THR A 304 -10.15 1.62 -3.94
N ALA A 305 -11.46 1.54 -3.76
CA ALA A 305 -12.12 2.06 -2.57
C ALA A 305 -13.28 1.13 -2.13
N PRO A 306 -13.51 1.03 -0.81
CA PRO A 306 -14.68 0.35 -0.29
C PRO A 306 -15.95 1.14 -0.59
N LEU A 307 -17.05 0.42 -0.70
CA LEU A 307 -18.39 0.99 -0.83
C LEU A 307 -19.08 1.11 0.54
N SER A 308 -20.25 1.73 0.53
CA SER A 308 -21.16 1.72 1.67
C SER A 308 -22.51 1.21 1.22
N GLU A 309 -23.10 0.31 1.99
CA GLU A 309 -24.50 -0.11 1.82
C GLU A 309 -25.40 0.86 2.56
N ASN A 310 -25.94 1.83 1.83
CA ASN A 310 -26.75 2.91 2.41
C ASN A 310 -28.21 2.51 2.53
N ARG A 311 -28.77 2.68 3.73
CA ARG A 311 -30.19 2.57 4.02
C ARG A 311 -30.70 3.90 4.60
N SER A 312 -32.02 4.04 4.71
CA SER A 312 -32.62 5.29 5.19
C SER A 312 -32.20 5.65 6.63
N ASP A 313 -31.89 4.65 7.43
CA ASP A 313 -31.70 4.76 8.87
C ASP A 313 -30.27 4.38 9.31
N VAL A 314 -29.56 3.54 8.55
CA VAL A 314 -28.21 3.09 8.87
C VAL A 314 -27.44 2.71 7.63
N ASN A 315 -26.14 2.96 7.64
CA ASN A 315 -25.20 2.54 6.59
C ASN A 315 -24.30 1.44 7.12
N LEU A 316 -24.02 0.44 6.30
CA LEU A 316 -22.91 -0.47 6.53
C LEU A 316 -21.73 0.06 5.71
N VAL A 317 -20.70 0.54 6.41
CA VAL A 317 -19.54 1.23 5.82
C VAL A 317 -18.37 0.28 5.78
N GLY A 318 -17.87 0.01 4.58
CA GLY A 318 -16.71 -0.86 4.38
C GLY A 318 -15.38 -0.13 4.60
N SER A 319 -14.31 -0.90 4.89
CA SER A 319 -12.95 -0.38 4.92
C SER A 319 -11.95 -1.41 4.46
N PHE A 320 -10.98 -0.98 3.61
CA PHE A 320 -9.81 -1.75 3.23
C PHE A 320 -8.60 -1.46 4.12
N VAL A 321 -8.73 -0.47 4.99
CA VAL A 321 -7.67 -0.01 5.90
C VAL A 321 -8.15 -0.01 7.33
N GLN A 322 -7.22 0.00 8.27
CA GLN A 322 -7.56 0.16 9.67
C GLN A 322 -8.15 1.55 9.95
N ILE A 323 -9.27 1.58 10.69
CA ILE A 323 -9.86 2.81 11.21
C ILE A 323 -9.70 2.79 12.73
N SER A 324 -8.97 3.76 13.28
CA SER A 324 -8.84 3.92 14.73
C SER A 324 -10.13 4.47 15.35
N GLY A 325 -10.35 4.17 16.62
CA GLY A 325 -11.56 4.60 17.33
C GLY A 325 -11.78 6.10 17.37
N GLU A 326 -10.73 6.91 17.30
CA GLU A 326 -10.81 8.37 17.23
C GLU A 326 -11.43 8.88 15.92
N ASN A 327 -11.38 8.05 14.87
CA ASN A 327 -11.98 8.34 13.55
C ASN A 327 -13.40 7.75 13.39
N LEU A 328 -13.94 7.14 14.43
CA LEU A 328 -15.31 6.64 14.48
C LEU A 328 -16.19 7.61 15.24
N ALA A 329 -17.44 7.77 14.81
CA ALA A 329 -18.42 8.53 15.57
C ALA A 329 -18.83 7.77 16.84
N ALA A 330 -19.15 8.49 17.91
CA ALA A 330 -19.64 7.90 19.16
C ALA A 330 -20.91 7.06 18.98
N SER A 331 -21.70 7.36 17.94
CA SER A 331 -22.92 6.64 17.56
C SER A 331 -22.69 5.42 16.67
N ASP A 332 -21.49 5.22 16.16
CA ASP A 332 -21.16 4.06 15.32
C ASP A 332 -21.21 2.77 16.12
N TYR A 333 -21.35 1.65 15.39
CA TYR A 333 -21.34 0.32 16.00
C TYR A 333 -20.34 -0.58 15.30
N VAL A 334 -19.57 -1.30 16.09
CA VAL A 334 -18.61 -2.31 15.65
C VAL A 334 -19.06 -3.70 16.09
N ILE A 335 -18.77 -4.72 15.29
CA ILE A 335 -19.14 -6.10 15.63
C ILE A 335 -18.23 -6.68 16.72
N GLY A 336 -18.81 -7.30 17.70
CA GLY A 336 -18.12 -8.05 18.78
C GLY A 336 -19.09 -8.96 19.50
N GLU A 337 -18.66 -10.18 19.81
CA GLU A 337 -19.47 -11.19 20.50
C GLU A 337 -20.84 -11.44 19.82
N ASP A 338 -20.83 -11.55 18.49
CA ASP A 338 -22.03 -11.75 17.65
C ASP A 338 -23.09 -10.62 17.74
N LYS A 339 -22.68 -9.44 18.13
CA LYS A 339 -23.54 -8.24 18.21
C LYS A 339 -22.80 -7.01 17.72
N PHE A 340 -23.52 -6.00 17.36
CA PHE A 340 -22.97 -4.68 17.12
C PHE A 340 -22.96 -3.89 18.44
N CYS A 341 -21.76 -3.50 18.89
CA CYS A 341 -21.56 -2.73 20.12
C CYS A 341 -21.29 -1.27 19.75
N ARG A 342 -21.94 -0.35 20.46
CA ARG A 342 -21.80 1.09 20.23
C ARG A 342 -20.42 1.56 20.65
N VAL A 343 -19.79 2.40 19.81
CA VAL A 343 -18.42 2.87 20.01
C VAL A 343 -18.26 3.64 21.32
N SER A 344 -19.24 4.49 21.70
CA SER A 344 -19.20 5.23 22.97
C SER A 344 -19.19 4.35 24.23
N ASP A 345 -19.60 3.10 24.11
CA ASP A 345 -19.70 2.17 25.24
C ASP A 345 -18.50 1.20 25.33
N LEU A 346 -17.52 1.40 24.44
CA LEU A 346 -16.30 0.59 24.37
C LEU A 346 -15.11 1.37 24.94
N HIS A 347 -14.22 0.69 25.67
CA HIS A 347 -12.95 1.28 26.14
C HIS A 347 -11.97 1.56 25.00
N ALA A 348 -12.03 0.72 23.96
CA ALA A 348 -11.27 0.89 22.74
C ALA A 348 -12.09 0.31 21.58
N ALA A 349 -12.16 1.02 20.48
CA ALA A 349 -12.79 0.59 19.25
C ALA A 349 -11.78 0.72 18.11
N ALA A 350 -11.79 -0.22 17.18
CA ALA A 350 -11.08 -0.12 15.92
C ALA A 350 -11.76 -1.01 14.89
N ILE A 351 -11.70 -0.61 13.63
CA ILE A 351 -12.08 -1.44 12.50
C ILE A 351 -10.77 -1.91 11.86
N LEU A 352 -10.55 -3.21 11.84
CA LEU A 352 -9.42 -3.78 11.10
C LEU A 352 -9.68 -3.72 9.59
N PRO A 353 -8.64 -3.81 8.76
CA PRO A 353 -8.79 -3.88 7.32
C PRO A 353 -9.72 -5.01 6.86
N MET A 354 -10.34 -4.85 5.71
CA MET A 354 -11.30 -5.81 5.12
C MET A 354 -12.53 -6.08 6.00
N ARG A 355 -12.98 -5.05 6.75
CA ARG A 355 -14.16 -5.10 7.64
C ARG A 355 -15.16 -4.03 7.27
N ALA A 356 -16.28 -4.05 8.01
CA ALA A 356 -17.27 -2.98 7.95
C ALA A 356 -17.84 -2.68 9.34
N TYR A 357 -18.41 -1.49 9.49
CA TYR A 357 -19.08 -1.02 10.69
C TYR A 357 -20.40 -0.37 10.34
N LEU A 358 -21.28 -0.21 11.34
CA LEU A 358 -22.55 0.49 11.16
C LEU A 358 -22.41 1.97 11.51
N HIS A 359 -22.91 2.81 10.61
CA HIS A 359 -23.02 4.25 10.81
C HIS A 359 -24.49 4.66 10.74
N PRO A 360 -25.17 4.90 11.87
CA PRO A 360 -26.56 5.39 11.89
C PRO A 360 -26.66 6.74 11.19
N SER A 361 -27.67 6.90 10.34
CA SER A 361 -27.91 8.17 9.61
C SER A 361 -28.30 9.31 10.54
N ASP A 362 -28.86 8.99 11.72
CA ASP A 362 -29.14 9.91 12.80
C ASP A 362 -28.74 9.27 14.13
N ALA A 363 -27.86 9.93 14.88
CA ALA A 363 -27.38 9.46 16.19
C ALA A 363 -28.52 9.26 17.23
N SER A 364 -29.68 9.83 17.01
CA SER A 364 -30.85 9.67 17.87
C SER A 364 -31.72 8.46 17.55
N LEU A 365 -31.49 7.77 16.41
CA LEU A 365 -32.29 6.62 15.99
C LEU A 365 -32.25 5.45 16.98
N THR A 366 -31.11 5.29 17.67
CA THR A 366 -31.01 4.30 18.73
C THR A 366 -30.01 4.73 19.79
N SER A 367 -30.36 4.50 21.04
CA SER A 367 -29.46 4.66 22.20
C SER A 367 -28.96 3.31 22.74
N ALA A 368 -29.32 2.22 22.08
CA ALA A 368 -28.95 0.88 22.52
C ALA A 368 -27.43 0.72 22.56
N ALA A 369 -26.90 0.20 23.65
CA ALA A 369 -25.47 -0.12 23.78
C ALA A 369 -25.03 -1.28 22.86
N LYS A 370 -25.98 -2.18 22.56
CA LYS A 370 -25.75 -3.34 21.68
C LYS A 370 -26.97 -3.57 20.78
N LEU A 371 -26.70 -3.86 19.51
CA LEU A 371 -27.72 -4.27 18.55
C LEU A 371 -27.52 -5.76 18.21
N SER A 372 -28.58 -6.53 18.31
CA SER A 372 -28.59 -7.93 17.86
C SER A 372 -28.75 -8.00 16.34
N ILE A 373 -28.42 -9.16 15.74
CA ILE A 373 -28.55 -9.40 14.31
C ILE A 373 -29.82 -10.21 14.07
N GLY A 374 -30.79 -9.64 13.35
CA GLY A 374 -32.08 -10.24 13.07
C GLY A 374 -32.40 -10.28 11.57
N LYS A 375 -33.24 -11.23 11.14
CA LYS A 375 -33.76 -11.26 9.76
C LYS A 375 -34.94 -10.30 9.60
N LYS A 376 -35.09 -9.70 8.41
CA LYS A 376 -36.10 -8.69 8.06
C LYS A 376 -37.57 -9.14 8.35
N ASP A 377 -37.85 -10.41 8.23
CA ASP A 377 -39.18 -11.00 8.42
C ASP A 377 -39.51 -11.38 9.87
N GLY A 378 -38.64 -11.01 10.82
CA GLY A 378 -38.86 -11.27 12.24
C GLY A 378 -38.79 -12.74 12.63
N SER A 379 -38.27 -13.59 11.72
CA SER A 379 -38.30 -15.05 11.86
C SER A 379 -37.18 -15.61 12.74
N THR A 380 -36.25 -14.81 13.24
CA THR A 380 -35.09 -15.31 14.02
C THR A 380 -35.48 -16.15 15.24
N ALA A 381 -36.54 -15.76 15.95
CA ALA A 381 -37.04 -16.60 17.05
C ALA A 381 -37.77 -17.84 16.51
N ILE A 382 -38.50 -17.70 15.41
CA ILE A 382 -39.29 -18.77 14.78
C ILE A 382 -38.37 -19.74 14.04
N ASP A 383 -37.36 -19.25 13.28
CA ASP A 383 -36.42 -20.10 12.57
C ASP A 383 -35.49 -20.84 13.53
N HIS A 384 -35.03 -20.18 14.59
CA HIS A 384 -34.30 -20.85 15.63
C HIS A 384 -35.15 -21.92 16.34
N LEU A 385 -36.45 -21.64 16.58
CA LEU A 385 -37.38 -22.58 17.10
C LEU A 385 -37.70 -23.72 16.12
N ASN A 386 -37.80 -23.42 14.83
CA ASN A 386 -37.98 -24.43 13.77
C ASN A 386 -36.72 -25.28 13.58
N ALA A 387 -35.54 -24.71 13.72
CA ALA A 387 -34.28 -25.47 13.70
C ALA A 387 -34.18 -26.39 14.92
N ILE A 388 -34.48 -25.89 16.12
CA ILE A 388 -34.55 -26.70 17.34
C ILE A 388 -35.64 -27.78 17.20
N SER A 389 -36.80 -27.48 16.60
CA SER A 389 -37.89 -28.43 16.45
C SER A 389 -37.62 -29.55 15.43
N ARG A 390 -36.60 -29.41 14.60
CA ARG A 390 -36.11 -30.42 13.66
C ARG A 390 -34.89 -31.18 14.14
N ASP A 391 -34.31 -30.75 15.26
CA ASP A 391 -33.12 -31.37 15.80
C ASP A 391 -33.51 -32.58 16.67
N ALA A 392 -32.95 -33.75 16.37
CA ALA A 392 -33.21 -34.98 17.07
C ALA A 392 -32.78 -34.95 18.55
N ASP A 393 -31.86 -34.04 18.92
CA ASP A 393 -31.33 -33.91 20.28
C ASP A 393 -32.13 -32.92 21.16
N ALA A 394 -33.17 -32.29 20.62
CA ALA A 394 -34.03 -31.40 21.40
C ALA A 394 -35.01 -32.18 22.29
N GLU A 395 -35.03 -31.86 23.58
CA GLU A 395 -35.97 -32.44 24.54
C GLU A 395 -37.11 -31.46 24.83
N TYR A 396 -38.33 -31.95 24.75
CA TYR A 396 -39.55 -31.16 24.92
C TYR A 396 -40.26 -31.55 26.22
N TYR A 397 -40.76 -30.54 26.94
CA TYR A 397 -41.54 -30.69 28.15
C TYR A 397 -42.75 -29.76 28.13
N ASP A 398 -43.88 -30.21 28.67
CA ASP A 398 -45.04 -29.39 28.93
C ASP A 398 -44.86 -28.45 30.16
N ALA A 399 -45.80 -27.58 30.41
CA ALA A 399 -45.76 -26.64 31.56
C ALA A 399 -45.68 -27.36 32.94
N SER A 400 -46.05 -28.63 33.01
CA SER A 400 -45.96 -29.44 34.24
C SER A 400 -44.62 -30.16 34.36
N GLY A 401 -43.70 -30.02 33.40
CA GLY A 401 -42.39 -30.67 33.36
C GLY A 401 -42.43 -32.12 32.81
N ARG A 402 -43.55 -32.59 32.25
CA ARG A 402 -43.66 -33.89 31.64
C ARG A 402 -43.06 -33.88 30.23
N ARG A 403 -42.21 -34.83 29.88
CA ARG A 403 -41.59 -34.94 28.56
C ARG A 403 -42.65 -35.22 27.47
N THR A 404 -42.56 -34.50 26.36
CA THR A 404 -43.41 -34.61 25.17
C THR A 404 -42.56 -34.96 23.95
N HIS A 405 -43.21 -35.44 22.87
CA HIS A 405 -42.52 -35.78 21.61
C HIS A 405 -42.35 -34.58 20.65
N GLY A 406 -42.71 -33.38 21.08
CA GLY A 406 -42.61 -32.14 20.28
C GLY A 406 -43.44 -31.02 20.91
N LEU A 407 -43.49 -29.88 20.24
CA LEU A 407 -44.23 -28.73 20.67
C LEU A 407 -45.75 -28.98 20.67
N GLN A 408 -46.42 -28.62 21.79
CA GLN A 408 -47.89 -28.72 21.93
C GLN A 408 -48.49 -27.34 22.14
N LYS A 409 -49.80 -27.22 21.94
CA LYS A 409 -50.49 -25.96 22.20
C LYS A 409 -50.36 -25.59 23.68
N GLY A 410 -49.99 -24.32 23.93
CA GLY A 410 -49.70 -23.80 25.26
C GLY A 410 -48.21 -23.61 25.52
N LEU A 411 -47.82 -23.48 26.78
CA LEU A 411 -46.45 -23.27 27.21
C LEU A 411 -45.65 -24.60 27.11
N ASN A 412 -44.56 -24.56 26.36
CA ASN A 412 -43.58 -25.64 26.22
C ASN A 412 -42.24 -25.21 26.80
N ILE A 413 -41.50 -26.14 27.39
CA ILE A 413 -40.12 -25.98 27.81
C ILE A 413 -39.28 -26.87 26.88
N VAL A 414 -38.33 -26.28 26.17
CA VAL A 414 -37.44 -27.02 25.27
C VAL A 414 -36.02 -26.92 25.76
N LYS A 415 -35.35 -28.04 25.93
CA LYS A 415 -33.93 -28.15 26.24
C LYS A 415 -33.17 -28.56 25.01
N HIS A 416 -32.16 -27.77 24.64
CA HIS A 416 -31.31 -28.02 23.49
C HIS A 416 -29.93 -27.35 23.72
N ASP A 417 -28.84 -28.05 23.46
CA ASP A 417 -27.46 -27.60 23.64
C ASP A 417 -27.20 -26.96 25.04
N GLY A 418 -27.68 -27.59 26.11
CA GLY A 418 -27.51 -27.11 27.49
C GLY A 418 -28.33 -25.85 27.85
N LYS A 419 -29.10 -25.32 26.91
CA LYS A 419 -29.99 -24.12 27.11
C LYS A 419 -31.45 -24.57 27.26
N THR A 420 -32.20 -23.77 27.99
CA THR A 420 -33.64 -23.98 28.21
C THR A 420 -34.44 -22.82 27.62
N TYR A 421 -35.38 -23.15 26.75
CA TYR A 421 -36.25 -22.20 26.09
C TYR A 421 -37.69 -22.37 26.58
N LYS A 422 -38.42 -21.26 26.77
CA LYS A 422 -39.85 -21.26 27.07
C LYS A 422 -40.60 -20.79 25.81
N ILE A 423 -41.42 -21.64 25.24
CA ILE A 423 -42.11 -21.42 23.98
C ILE A 423 -43.61 -21.47 24.19
N MET A 424 -44.34 -20.43 23.80
CA MET A 424 -45.77 -20.42 23.80
C MET A 424 -46.28 -20.70 22.40
N VAL A 425 -46.92 -21.85 22.19
CA VAL A 425 -47.61 -22.22 20.96
C VAL A 425 -49.09 -21.85 21.07
N LYS A 426 -49.55 -20.99 20.17
CA LYS A 426 -50.94 -20.53 20.09
C LYS A 426 -51.89 -21.54 19.50
#